data_f058cf9b546e59f09f809d500708f472
#
_entry.id   f058cf9b546e59f09f809d500708f472
#
_cell.length_a   1.000
_cell.length_b   1.000
_cell.length_c   1.000
_cell.angle_alpha   90.00
_cell.angle_beta   90.00
_cell.angle_gamma   90.00
#
_symmetry.space_group_name_H-M   'P 1'
#
loop_
_entity.id
_entity.type
_entity.pdbx_description
1 polymer ?
#
loop_
_entity_poly.entity_id
_entity_poly.type
_entity_poly.pdbx_seq_one_letter_code
_entity_poly.pdbx_strand_id
1 'polypeptide(L)'
;MAVRSDASALDEAVSADSGGTKKVFIKTFGCQMNEYDSDKMADVLHAARGYEQTSDVEQADLILFNTCSVREKAQEKVFSDLGRVKHLKQKGVLIGVGGCVASQEGGRIVERAPYVDLVFGPQTLHRLPQMIDARRASARPQVDISFPEIEKFDHLPPARVDGASAFVSIMEG
;
A
#
# COMPACT_ATOMS: atom_id res chain seq x y z
N MET A 1 -48.68 -23.09 -18.35
CA MET A 1 -48.28 -22.39 -17.11
C MET A 1 -46.78 -22.24 -17.14
N ALA A 2 -46.30 -21.05 -17.47
CA ALA A 2 -44.89 -20.75 -17.54
C ALA A 2 -44.43 -20.17 -16.20
N VAL A 3 -43.49 -20.86 -15.54
CA VAL A 3 -42.82 -20.36 -14.34
C VAL A 3 -41.61 -19.55 -14.83
N ARG A 4 -41.70 -18.23 -14.75
CA ARG A 4 -40.57 -17.35 -14.94
C ARG A 4 -39.73 -17.35 -13.69
N SER A 5 -38.52 -17.86 -13.77
CA SER A 5 -37.46 -17.71 -12.77
C SER A 5 -36.84 -16.33 -12.91
N ASP A 6 -37.17 -15.43 -12.01
CA ASP A 6 -36.47 -14.18 -11.81
C ASP A 6 -35.12 -14.44 -11.13
N ALA A 7 -34.08 -14.49 -11.92
CA ALA A 7 -32.69 -14.47 -11.45
C ALA A 7 -32.02 -13.17 -11.93
N SER A 8 -32.41 -12.05 -11.33
CA SER A 8 -31.72 -10.78 -11.58
C SER A 8 -31.87 -9.84 -10.39
N ALA A 9 -31.10 -10.04 -9.34
CA ALA A 9 -30.93 -9.04 -8.29
C ALA A 9 -29.73 -9.37 -7.37
N LEU A 10 -28.55 -9.55 -7.90
CA LEU A 10 -27.31 -9.58 -7.10
C LEU A 10 -26.13 -8.93 -7.85
N ASP A 11 -26.37 -7.85 -8.57
CA ASP A 11 -25.27 -7.15 -9.23
C ASP A 11 -25.49 -5.63 -9.22
N GLU A 12 -25.60 -5.06 -8.03
CA GLU A 12 -25.52 -3.61 -7.86
C GLU A 12 -25.06 -3.25 -6.46
N ALA A 13 -23.78 -3.47 -6.21
CA ALA A 13 -23.06 -2.77 -5.17
C ALA A 13 -21.59 -2.53 -5.57
N VAL A 14 -21.36 -2.14 -6.82
CA VAL A 14 -20.12 -1.44 -7.18
C VAL A 14 -20.40 0.04 -7.01
N SER A 15 -20.19 0.50 -5.79
CA SER A 15 -20.27 1.90 -5.43
C SER A 15 -19.42 2.77 -6.34
N ALA A 16 -20.07 3.74 -6.94
CA ALA A 16 -19.59 4.92 -7.62
C ALA A 16 -18.11 5.28 -7.31
N ASP A 17 -17.22 4.83 -8.17
CA ASP A 17 -15.91 5.42 -8.31
C ASP A 17 -16.08 6.72 -9.11
N SER A 18 -15.97 7.83 -8.42
CA SER A 18 -15.89 9.15 -9.05
C SER A 18 -14.71 9.14 -10.01
N GLY A 19 -14.98 9.21 -11.31
CA GLY A 19 -14.06 8.95 -12.43
C GLY A 19 -12.83 9.85 -12.53
N GLY A 20 -12.02 9.89 -11.49
CA GLY A 20 -10.69 10.49 -11.47
C GLY A 20 -9.62 9.44 -11.22
N THR A 21 -8.47 9.56 -11.88
CA THR A 21 -7.31 8.71 -11.63
C THR A 21 -6.89 8.83 -10.16
N LYS A 22 -6.86 7.72 -9.43
CA LYS A 22 -6.42 7.68 -8.03
C LYS A 22 -4.92 7.93 -7.95
N LYS A 23 -4.50 8.69 -6.95
CA LYS A 23 -3.10 9.06 -6.77
C LYS A 23 -2.52 8.43 -5.51
N VAL A 24 -1.29 7.93 -5.62
CA VAL A 24 -0.50 7.41 -4.49
C VAL A 24 0.72 8.28 -4.24
N PHE A 25 0.89 8.68 -2.99
CA PHE A 25 2.10 9.33 -2.50
C PHE A 25 2.92 8.31 -1.72
N ILE A 26 4.20 8.11 -2.10
CA ILE A 26 5.10 7.17 -1.44
C ILE A 26 6.29 7.95 -0.88
N LYS A 27 6.46 7.89 0.44
CA LYS A 27 7.63 8.45 1.11
C LYS A 27 8.56 7.33 1.54
N THR A 28 9.76 7.34 0.97
CA THR A 28 10.80 6.33 1.23
C THR A 28 11.75 6.82 2.31
N PHE A 29 12.03 5.96 3.27
CA PHE A 29 13.05 6.16 4.30
C PHE A 29 14.10 5.07 4.16
N GLY A 30 15.38 5.42 4.09
CA GLY A 30 16.47 4.46 4.17
C GLY A 30 17.35 4.36 2.93
N CYS A 31 17.56 3.14 2.42
CA CYS A 31 18.57 2.81 1.43
C CYS A 31 17.97 2.51 0.04
N GLN A 32 18.84 2.17 -0.93
CA GLN A 32 18.43 1.80 -2.29
C GLN A 32 17.43 0.63 -2.36
N MET A 33 17.50 -0.32 -1.42
CA MET A 33 16.52 -1.41 -1.35
C MET A 33 15.10 -0.89 -1.08
N ASN A 34 14.98 0.14 -0.25
CA ASN A 34 13.68 0.77 0.01
C ASN A 34 13.17 1.55 -1.21
N GLU A 35 14.06 2.15 -2.01
CA GLU A 35 13.68 2.80 -3.27
C GLU A 35 13.12 1.77 -4.26
N TYR A 36 13.80 0.63 -4.42
CA TYR A 36 13.31 -0.47 -5.23
C TYR A 36 11.94 -0.98 -4.78
N ASP A 37 11.74 -1.17 -3.48
CA ASP A 37 10.44 -1.60 -2.94
C ASP A 37 9.35 -0.54 -3.17
N SER A 38 9.69 0.75 -3.08
CA SER A 38 8.75 1.84 -3.37
C SER A 38 8.32 1.87 -4.84
N ASP A 39 9.24 1.65 -5.76
CA ASP A 39 8.93 1.54 -7.19
C ASP A 39 8.01 0.34 -7.44
N LYS A 40 8.28 -0.80 -6.81
CA LYS A 40 7.42 -1.98 -6.90
C LYS A 40 6.03 -1.77 -6.32
N MET A 41 5.91 -1.04 -5.21
CA MET A 41 4.61 -0.65 -4.65
C MET A 41 3.80 0.18 -5.67
N ALA A 42 4.44 1.17 -6.30
CA ALA A 42 3.81 2.00 -7.32
C ALA A 42 3.37 1.17 -8.52
N ASP A 43 4.23 0.26 -9.01
CA ASP A 43 3.93 -0.61 -10.15
C ASP A 43 2.77 -1.57 -9.87
N VAL A 44 2.75 -2.21 -8.69
CA VAL A 44 1.66 -3.11 -8.26
C VAL A 44 0.33 -2.36 -8.17
N LEU A 45 0.33 -1.16 -7.59
CA LEU A 45 -0.87 -0.34 -7.47
C LEU A 45 -1.35 0.20 -8.81
N HIS A 46 -0.43 0.58 -9.69
CA HIS A 46 -0.77 1.02 -11.04
C HIS A 46 -1.39 -0.13 -11.86
N ALA A 47 -0.75 -1.29 -11.86
CA ALA A 47 -1.23 -2.45 -12.61
C ALA A 47 -2.59 -2.97 -12.12
N ALA A 48 -2.81 -3.01 -10.81
CA ALA A 48 -4.01 -3.59 -10.22
C ALA A 48 -5.18 -2.61 -10.11
N ARG A 49 -4.92 -1.32 -9.93
CA ARG A 49 -5.94 -0.31 -9.60
C ARG A 49 -5.80 1.01 -10.35
N GLY A 50 -4.83 1.15 -11.25
CA GLY A 50 -4.62 2.37 -12.02
C GLY A 50 -4.15 3.57 -11.19
N TYR A 51 -3.53 3.35 -10.02
CA TYR A 51 -2.96 4.46 -9.24
C TYR A 51 -1.82 5.12 -9.99
N GLU A 52 -1.80 6.45 -9.98
CA GLU A 52 -0.67 7.23 -10.46
C GLU A 52 0.13 7.79 -9.29
N GLN A 53 1.45 7.74 -9.40
CA GLN A 53 2.33 8.30 -8.38
C GLN A 53 2.28 9.83 -8.40
N THR A 54 2.17 10.44 -7.22
CA THR A 54 2.22 11.90 -7.06
C THR A 54 3.31 12.32 -6.07
N SER A 55 3.90 13.48 -6.29
CA SER A 55 4.80 14.13 -5.33
C SER A 55 4.06 15.04 -4.33
N ASP A 56 2.77 15.29 -4.56
CA ASP A 56 1.94 16.13 -3.71
C ASP A 56 1.07 15.28 -2.79
N VAL A 57 1.39 15.31 -1.50
CA VAL A 57 0.68 14.54 -0.48
C VAL A 57 -0.80 14.96 -0.32
N GLU A 58 -1.12 16.22 -0.58
CA GLU A 58 -2.48 16.75 -0.46
C GLU A 58 -3.42 16.26 -1.59
N GLN A 59 -2.85 15.82 -2.70
CA GLN A 59 -3.59 15.25 -3.83
C GLN A 59 -3.69 13.73 -3.81
N ALA A 60 -3.06 13.08 -2.82
CA ALA A 60 -3.02 11.63 -2.73
C ALA A 60 -4.33 11.05 -2.17
N ASP A 61 -4.78 9.95 -2.76
CA ASP A 61 -5.86 9.10 -2.24
C ASP A 61 -5.32 7.99 -1.34
N LEU A 62 -4.05 7.67 -1.50
CA LEU A 62 -3.30 6.70 -0.72
C LEU A 62 -1.92 7.26 -0.39
N ILE A 63 -1.53 7.21 0.88
CA ILE A 63 -0.22 7.63 1.36
C ILE A 63 0.49 6.41 1.93
N LEU A 64 1.68 6.12 1.41
CA LEU A 64 2.52 5.01 1.87
C LEU A 64 3.84 5.52 2.41
N PHE A 65 4.22 5.02 3.59
CA PHE A 65 5.53 5.22 4.19
C PHE A 65 6.33 3.93 4.10
N ASN A 66 7.35 3.91 3.26
CA ASN A 66 8.27 2.78 3.15
C ASN A 66 9.44 2.99 4.11
N THR A 67 9.56 2.14 5.12
CA THR A 67 10.40 2.36 6.29
C THR A 67 11.59 1.43 6.33
N CYS A 68 12.69 1.92 6.91
CA CYS A 68 13.93 1.16 7.12
C CYS A 68 14.23 1.05 8.63
N SER A 69 14.69 -0.12 9.07
CA SER A 69 15.03 -0.39 10.48
C SER A 69 16.49 -0.06 10.86
N VAL A 70 17.31 0.33 9.90
CA VAL A 70 18.77 0.48 10.10
C VAL A 70 19.16 1.65 11.02
N ARG A 71 18.23 2.56 11.31
CA ARG A 71 18.48 3.72 12.17
C ARG A 71 17.42 3.83 13.26
N GLU A 72 17.84 3.82 14.54
CA GLU A 72 16.94 3.98 15.70
C GLU A 72 16.03 5.22 15.61
N LYS A 73 16.53 6.32 15.06
CA LYS A 73 15.76 7.56 14.84
C LYS A 73 14.77 7.48 13.68
N ALA A 74 14.84 6.46 12.82
CA ALA A 74 13.94 6.33 11.67
C ALA A 74 12.50 6.08 12.12
N GLN A 75 12.30 5.32 13.17
CA GLN A 75 10.99 5.01 13.72
C GLN A 75 10.25 6.25 14.23
N GLU A 76 10.94 7.10 15.02
CA GLU A 76 10.34 8.34 15.54
C GLU A 76 9.97 9.30 14.40
N LYS A 77 10.83 9.38 13.37
CA LYS A 77 10.56 10.20 12.20
C LYS A 77 9.32 9.72 11.43
N VAL A 78 9.13 8.41 11.30
CA VAL A 78 7.94 7.83 10.68
C VAL A 78 6.68 8.26 11.44
N PHE A 79 6.66 8.14 12.76
CA PHE A 79 5.51 8.55 13.57
C PHE A 79 5.26 10.07 13.52
N SER A 80 6.30 10.88 13.48
CA SER A 80 6.18 12.32 13.29
C SER A 80 5.54 12.67 11.94
N ASP A 81 5.99 12.04 10.86
CA ASP A 81 5.45 12.26 9.53
C ASP A 81 4.01 11.70 9.39
N LEU A 82 3.70 10.57 10.02
CA LEU A 82 2.34 10.05 10.14
C LEU A 82 1.41 11.07 10.81
N GLY A 83 1.87 11.71 11.88
CA GLY A 83 1.10 12.75 12.57
C GLY A 83 0.78 13.95 11.67
N ARG A 84 1.69 14.31 10.76
CA ARG A 84 1.48 15.42 9.81
C ARG A 84 0.39 15.14 8.78
N VAL A 85 0.23 13.90 8.34
CA VAL A 85 -0.79 13.52 7.34
C VAL A 85 -2.10 13.06 7.95
N LYS A 86 -2.19 12.96 9.26
CA LYS A 86 -3.39 12.51 9.98
C LYS A 86 -4.65 13.28 9.57
N HIS A 87 -4.55 14.60 9.34
CA HIS A 87 -5.67 15.44 8.95
C HIS A 87 -6.30 15.02 7.62
N LEU A 88 -5.54 14.39 6.72
CA LEU A 88 -6.02 13.91 5.43
C LEU A 88 -6.99 12.73 5.54
N LYS A 89 -7.05 12.08 6.70
CA LYS A 89 -8.06 11.05 6.98
C LYS A 89 -9.49 11.57 6.82
N GLN A 90 -9.72 12.83 7.10
CA GLN A 90 -11.03 13.47 6.94
C GLN A 90 -11.47 13.56 5.47
N LYS A 91 -10.51 13.54 4.54
CA LYS A 91 -10.74 13.49 3.10
C LYS A 91 -10.94 12.06 2.57
N GLY A 92 -10.93 11.04 3.42
CA GLY A 92 -11.04 9.64 3.03
C GLY A 92 -9.74 9.01 2.52
N VAL A 93 -8.59 9.66 2.72
CA VAL A 93 -7.28 9.15 2.31
C VAL A 93 -6.88 7.94 3.15
N LEU A 94 -6.37 6.89 2.51
CA LEU A 94 -5.80 5.73 3.19
C LEU A 94 -4.33 5.98 3.52
N ILE A 95 -3.90 5.55 4.70
CA ILE A 95 -2.51 5.68 5.17
C ILE A 95 -1.95 4.30 5.44
N GLY A 96 -0.82 3.98 4.81
CA GLY A 96 -0.12 2.71 4.97
C GLY A 96 1.33 2.88 5.42
N VAL A 97 1.82 1.91 6.17
CA VAL A 97 3.22 1.79 6.60
C VAL A 97 3.76 0.45 6.13
N GLY A 98 4.82 0.49 5.35
CA GLY A 98 5.48 -0.68 4.81
C GLY A 98 6.97 -0.73 5.17
N GLY A 99 7.62 -1.84 4.84
CA GLY A 99 9.06 -2.03 4.99
C GLY A 99 9.47 -2.69 6.30
N CYS A 100 10.76 -2.53 6.65
CA CYS A 100 11.37 -3.28 7.76
C CYS A 100 10.80 -2.90 9.13
N VAL A 101 10.54 -1.61 9.40
CA VAL A 101 9.92 -1.19 10.67
C VAL A 101 8.51 -1.75 10.78
N ALA A 102 7.75 -1.76 9.68
CA ALA A 102 6.43 -2.35 9.66
C ALA A 102 6.46 -3.85 9.99
N SER A 103 7.44 -4.59 9.47
CA SER A 103 7.62 -6.01 9.79
C SER A 103 7.98 -6.26 11.25
N GLN A 104 8.76 -5.38 11.87
CA GLN A 104 9.18 -5.51 13.27
C GLN A 104 8.06 -5.14 14.25
N GLU A 105 7.39 -4.03 14.00
CA GLU A 105 6.39 -3.47 14.91
C GLU A 105 4.97 -4.02 14.69
N GLY A 106 4.65 -4.40 13.45
CA GLY A 106 3.36 -5.00 13.12
C GLY A 106 2.15 -4.22 13.64
N GLY A 107 1.32 -4.90 14.40
CA GLY A 107 0.11 -4.32 15.00
C GLY A 107 0.34 -3.16 15.96
N ARG A 108 1.54 -3.04 16.57
CA ARG A 108 1.89 -1.92 17.47
C ARG A 108 1.85 -0.56 16.77
N ILE A 109 2.09 -0.54 15.44
CA ILE A 109 1.95 0.70 14.65
C ILE A 109 0.51 1.19 14.71
N VAL A 110 -0.46 0.30 14.54
CA VAL A 110 -1.89 0.64 14.59
C VAL A 110 -2.32 1.04 16.01
N GLU A 111 -1.79 0.39 17.05
CA GLU A 111 -2.05 0.75 18.44
C GLU A 111 -1.57 2.17 18.75
N ARG A 112 -0.38 2.52 18.29
CA ARG A 112 0.23 3.85 18.49
C ARG A 112 -0.35 4.92 17.56
N ALA A 113 -0.73 4.54 16.34
CA ALA A 113 -1.31 5.42 15.32
C ALA A 113 -2.60 4.80 14.75
N PRO A 114 -3.74 4.92 15.44
CA PRO A 114 -5.01 4.27 15.05
C PRO A 114 -5.57 4.73 13.69
N TYR A 115 -5.04 5.82 13.15
CA TYR A 115 -5.39 6.35 11.83
C TYR A 115 -4.64 5.67 10.69
N VAL A 116 -3.70 4.77 10.96
CA VAL A 116 -3.03 3.93 9.97
C VAL A 116 -3.98 2.82 9.53
N ASP A 117 -4.13 2.65 8.23
CA ASP A 117 -5.06 1.69 7.62
C ASP A 117 -4.40 0.39 7.20
N LEU A 118 -3.13 0.46 6.78
CA LEU A 118 -2.38 -0.66 6.20
C LEU A 118 -1.01 -0.77 6.87
N VAL A 119 -0.64 -1.98 7.27
CA VAL A 119 0.72 -2.30 7.74
C VAL A 119 1.18 -3.57 7.02
N PHE A 120 2.29 -3.49 6.30
CA PHE A 120 2.78 -4.60 5.49
C PHE A 120 4.31 -4.68 5.51
N GLY A 121 4.82 -5.90 5.40
CA GLY A 121 6.25 -6.15 5.25
C GLY A 121 6.73 -6.00 3.80
N PRO A 122 8.06 -5.97 3.56
CA PRO A 122 8.60 -5.96 2.21
C PRO A 122 8.24 -7.21 1.41
N GLN A 123 7.98 -8.32 2.09
CA GLN A 123 7.59 -9.58 1.47
C GLN A 123 6.12 -9.64 1.02
N THR A 124 5.27 -8.77 1.56
CA THR A 124 3.82 -8.76 1.29
C THR A 124 3.36 -7.56 0.47
N LEU A 125 4.27 -6.75 -0.07
CA LEU A 125 3.93 -5.56 -0.85
C LEU A 125 3.06 -5.87 -2.09
N HIS A 126 3.21 -7.05 -2.67
CA HIS A 126 2.38 -7.50 -3.80
C HIS A 126 0.90 -7.70 -3.44
N ARG A 127 0.59 -7.83 -2.16
CA ARG A 127 -0.79 -7.97 -1.64
C ARG A 127 -1.47 -6.63 -1.33
N LEU A 128 -0.79 -5.51 -1.56
CA LEU A 128 -1.33 -4.17 -1.30
C LEU A 128 -2.72 -3.94 -1.90
N PRO A 129 -3.02 -4.31 -3.16
CA PRO A 129 -4.34 -4.10 -3.73
C PRO A 129 -5.44 -4.83 -2.94
N GLN A 130 -5.18 -6.08 -2.53
CA GLN A 130 -6.12 -6.89 -1.74
C GLN A 130 -6.31 -6.32 -0.33
N MET A 131 -5.24 -5.81 0.28
CA MET A 131 -5.30 -5.16 1.59
C MET A 131 -6.13 -3.87 1.55
N ILE A 132 -6.02 -3.08 0.47
CA ILE A 132 -6.82 -1.88 0.26
C ILE A 132 -8.31 -2.25 0.16
N ASP A 133 -8.64 -3.27 -0.60
CA ASP A 133 -10.02 -3.76 -0.73
C ASP A 133 -10.57 -4.26 0.60
N ALA A 134 -9.80 -5.08 1.31
CA ALA A 134 -10.18 -5.59 2.62
C ALA A 134 -10.38 -4.45 3.64
N ARG A 135 -9.54 -3.41 3.61
CA ARG A 135 -9.70 -2.22 4.45
C ARG A 135 -10.97 -1.45 4.13
N ARG A 136 -11.29 -1.27 2.87
CA ARG A 136 -12.53 -0.59 2.43
C ARG A 136 -13.77 -1.38 2.80
N ALA A 137 -13.73 -2.71 2.66
CA ALA A 137 -14.86 -3.58 2.97
C ALA A 137 -15.11 -3.72 4.48
N SER A 138 -14.06 -3.87 5.31
CA SER A 138 -14.19 -4.16 6.74
C SER A 138 -14.13 -2.93 7.64
N ALA A 139 -13.70 -1.78 7.13
CA ALA A 139 -13.40 -0.56 7.88
C ALA A 139 -12.37 -0.76 9.03
N ARG A 140 -11.63 -1.87 9.02
CA ARG A 140 -10.59 -2.21 10.02
C ARG A 140 -9.20 -2.11 9.42
N PRO A 141 -8.18 -1.71 10.19
CA PRO A 141 -6.80 -1.74 9.75
C PRO A 141 -6.40 -3.15 9.29
N GLN A 142 -5.62 -3.23 8.22
CA GLN A 142 -5.10 -4.48 7.68
C GLN A 142 -3.60 -4.57 8.01
N VAL A 143 -3.20 -5.66 8.64
CA VAL A 143 -1.81 -5.93 9.00
C VAL A 143 -1.39 -7.25 8.36
N ASP A 144 -0.44 -7.21 7.44
CA ASP A 144 0.14 -8.40 6.82
C ASP A 144 1.67 -8.29 6.81
N ILE A 145 2.28 -8.90 7.80
CA ILE A 145 3.74 -8.99 7.97
C ILE A 145 4.24 -10.44 7.83
N SER A 146 3.44 -11.30 7.19
CA SER A 146 3.81 -12.68 6.93
C SER A 146 5.04 -12.79 6.01
N PHE A 147 5.75 -13.91 6.09
CA PHE A 147 6.86 -14.26 5.23
C PHE A 147 6.46 -15.42 4.30
N PRO A 148 5.75 -15.15 3.19
CA PRO A 148 5.50 -16.18 2.19
C PRO A 148 6.81 -16.50 1.46
N GLU A 149 7.27 -17.75 1.52
CA GLU A 149 8.59 -18.15 1.01
C GLU A 149 8.78 -18.00 -0.50
N ILE A 150 7.71 -17.91 -1.30
CA ILE A 150 7.82 -17.96 -2.78
C ILE A 150 6.95 -16.92 -3.51
N GLU A 151 5.95 -16.31 -2.88
CA GLU A 151 4.93 -15.51 -3.58
C GLU A 151 5.43 -14.18 -4.17
N LYS A 152 6.50 -13.60 -3.63
CA LYS A 152 6.91 -12.23 -3.99
C LYS A 152 7.31 -12.06 -5.45
N PHE A 153 8.04 -13.03 -5.99
CA PHE A 153 8.58 -12.92 -7.35
C PHE A 153 7.57 -13.27 -8.45
N ASP A 154 6.62 -14.14 -8.15
CA ASP A 154 5.63 -14.61 -9.13
C ASP A 154 4.52 -13.59 -9.41
N HIS A 155 4.32 -12.62 -8.53
CA HIS A 155 3.21 -11.65 -8.60
C HIS A 155 3.65 -10.20 -8.80
N LEU A 156 4.96 -9.94 -8.97
CA LEU A 156 5.44 -8.60 -9.25
C LEU A 156 5.41 -8.31 -10.76
N PRO A 157 4.90 -7.13 -11.16
CA PRO A 157 4.99 -6.70 -12.54
C PRO A 157 6.46 -6.55 -12.96
N PRO A 158 6.76 -6.65 -14.27
CA PRO A 158 8.12 -6.45 -14.77
C PRO A 158 8.65 -5.06 -14.39
N ALA A 159 9.97 -4.99 -14.20
CA ALA A 159 10.62 -3.76 -13.81
C ALA A 159 10.42 -2.66 -14.86
N ARG A 160 10.02 -1.48 -14.43
CA ARG A 160 10.06 -0.29 -15.29
C ARG A 160 11.50 0.16 -15.49
N VAL A 161 11.82 0.52 -16.71
CA VAL A 161 13.08 1.16 -17.05
C VAL A 161 12.82 2.66 -17.20
N ASP A 162 13.12 3.42 -16.16
CA ASP A 162 13.09 4.88 -16.21
C ASP A 162 14.52 5.40 -16.47
N GLY A 163 14.79 5.78 -17.70
CA GLY A 163 16.10 6.29 -18.11
C GLY A 163 17.15 5.20 -18.40
N ALA A 164 18.41 5.48 -18.06
CA ALA A 164 19.56 4.63 -18.38
C ALA A 164 19.83 3.50 -17.37
N SER A 165 19.05 3.40 -16.29
CA SER A 165 19.27 2.40 -15.24
C SER A 165 17.97 1.77 -14.75
N ALA A 166 18.02 0.47 -14.46
CA ALA A 166 16.93 -0.28 -13.82
C ALA A 166 17.51 -1.08 -12.65
N PHE A 167 16.75 -1.13 -11.55
CA PHE A 167 17.09 -1.98 -10.41
C PHE A 167 16.52 -3.38 -10.62
N VAL A 168 17.38 -4.39 -10.51
CA VAL A 168 16.99 -5.80 -10.55
C VAL A 168 17.42 -6.45 -9.25
N SER A 169 16.48 -7.04 -8.54
CA SER A 169 16.80 -7.85 -7.36
C SER A 169 17.31 -9.22 -7.82
N ILE A 170 18.54 -9.56 -7.45
CA ILE A 170 19.18 -10.84 -7.80
C ILE A 170 19.28 -11.78 -6.60
N MET A 171 19.11 -11.28 -5.39
CA MET A 171 19.12 -12.08 -4.16
C MET A 171 18.41 -11.33 -3.04
N GLU A 172 17.62 -12.07 -2.27
CA GLU A 172 17.13 -11.64 -0.97
C GLU A 172 17.73 -12.54 0.11
N GLY A 173 18.42 -11.92 1.05
CA GLY A 173 18.99 -12.58 2.22
C GLY A 173 18.07 -12.60 3.43
#